data_a14de75f967cc30489a830db2184b0c5
#
_entry.id   a14de75f967cc30489a830db2184b0c5
#
_cell.length_a   1.000
_cell.length_b   1.000
_cell.length_c   1.000
_cell.angle_alpha   90.00
_cell.angle_beta   90.00
_cell.angle_gamma   90.00
#
_symmetry.space_group_name_H-M   'P 1'
#
loop_
_entity.id
_entity.type
_entity.pdbx_description
1 polymer ?
#
loop_
_entity_poly.entity_id
_entity_poly.type
_entity_poly.pdbx_seq_one_letter_code
_entity_poly.pdbx_strand_id
1 'polypeptide(L)'
;MHNQVVIIGGGPSGTLLALILAKANIDVLVLERMTKEYVLSRIRAGVLEWNTVDMLMKNGVGKRMSAEGQVHEGTFLSSSNKQFRIDFKNTINKQVMVYGQTEVTFDLYKELEKHKVKIIHEVDDVEIKDLTKETSFVSFKDKDGKPNIVKSKFIIGCDGFHGVSRSHIPTNKLKIFEKVYPFGWLGVLSETPPVSHELIYANHSRGFALASMRNENLSRYYIQVPNSDKIENWSDDNFWEELKLRLPTEASDTLITGPSIEKSIAPL
;
A
#
# COMPACT_ATOMS: atom_id res chain seq x y z
N MET A 1 22.95 -20.63 3.98
CA MET A 1 21.71 -21.08 3.30
C MET A 1 21.90 -20.93 1.79
N HIS A 2 21.14 -21.65 0.97
CA HIS A 2 21.14 -21.51 -0.49
C HIS A 2 19.71 -21.54 -0.99
N ASN A 3 19.30 -20.54 -1.77
CA ASN A 3 17.98 -20.47 -2.41
C ASN A 3 18.16 -19.97 -3.85
N GLN A 4 17.30 -20.37 -4.77
CA GLN A 4 17.37 -19.88 -6.16
C GLN A 4 17.11 -18.37 -6.22
N VAL A 5 16.13 -17.90 -5.44
CA VAL A 5 15.75 -16.49 -5.37
C VAL A 5 15.68 -16.04 -3.92
N VAL A 6 16.24 -14.86 -3.62
CA VAL A 6 16.02 -14.16 -2.36
C VAL A 6 15.26 -12.87 -2.64
N ILE A 7 14.16 -12.67 -1.93
CA ILE A 7 13.34 -11.45 -2.00
C ILE A 7 13.57 -10.66 -0.71
N ILE A 8 13.91 -9.39 -0.85
CA ILE A 8 14.06 -8.46 0.27
C ILE A 8 12.76 -7.62 0.35
N GLY A 9 12.02 -7.78 1.43
CA GLY A 9 10.72 -7.15 1.67
C GLY A 9 9.55 -8.15 1.64
N GLY A 10 8.85 -8.31 2.78
CA GLY A 10 7.70 -9.19 2.99
C GLY A 10 6.34 -8.48 2.85
N GLY A 11 6.32 -7.30 2.23
CA GLY A 11 5.08 -6.59 1.87
C GLY A 11 4.34 -7.24 0.69
N PRO A 12 3.21 -6.66 0.22
CA PRO A 12 2.36 -7.27 -0.81
C PRO A 12 3.10 -7.59 -2.12
N SER A 13 4.06 -6.76 -2.52
CA SER A 13 4.85 -6.98 -3.74
C SER A 13 5.74 -8.22 -3.61
N GLY A 14 6.52 -8.31 -2.53
CA GLY A 14 7.45 -9.43 -2.31
C GLY A 14 6.73 -10.74 -2.06
N THR A 15 5.64 -10.72 -1.31
CA THR A 15 4.84 -11.92 -1.01
C THR A 15 4.08 -12.44 -2.23
N LEU A 16 3.53 -11.58 -3.08
CA LEU A 16 2.91 -11.99 -4.33
C LEU A 16 3.95 -12.60 -5.29
N LEU A 17 5.11 -11.97 -5.43
CA LEU A 17 6.19 -12.53 -6.24
C LEU A 17 6.68 -13.88 -5.70
N ALA A 18 6.84 -13.99 -4.38
CA ALA A 18 7.22 -15.25 -3.74
C ALA A 18 6.22 -16.36 -4.03
N LEU A 19 4.91 -16.06 -3.99
CA LEU A 19 3.87 -17.00 -4.31
C LEU A 19 3.92 -17.46 -5.77
N ILE A 20 4.10 -16.54 -6.71
CA ILE A 20 4.22 -16.85 -8.14
C ILE A 20 5.41 -17.78 -8.39
N LEU A 21 6.57 -17.47 -7.79
CA LEU A 21 7.78 -18.28 -7.90
C LEU A 21 7.62 -19.67 -7.27
N ALA A 22 7.02 -19.75 -6.08
CA ALA A 22 6.79 -21.02 -5.41
C ALA A 22 5.85 -21.93 -6.22
N LYS A 23 4.79 -21.36 -6.82
CA LYS A 23 3.88 -22.11 -7.73
C LYS A 23 4.57 -22.60 -9.00
N ALA A 24 5.64 -21.93 -9.41
CA ALA A 24 6.50 -22.38 -10.50
C ALA A 24 7.62 -23.36 -10.04
N ASN A 25 7.56 -23.86 -8.80
CA ASN A 25 8.56 -24.72 -8.18
C ASN A 25 9.96 -24.10 -8.11
N ILE A 26 10.04 -22.79 -8.01
CA ILE A 26 11.29 -22.05 -7.79
C ILE A 26 11.49 -21.89 -6.28
N ASP A 27 12.66 -22.30 -5.79
CA ASP A 27 13.02 -22.17 -4.38
C ASP A 27 13.27 -20.71 -4.02
N VAL A 28 12.42 -20.15 -3.15
CA VAL A 28 12.41 -18.74 -2.77
C VAL A 28 12.50 -18.55 -1.27
N LEU A 29 13.26 -17.55 -0.85
CA LEU A 29 13.33 -17.06 0.52
C LEU A 29 12.95 -15.59 0.55
N VAL A 30 12.09 -15.21 1.51
CA VAL A 30 11.74 -13.81 1.77
C VAL A 30 12.41 -13.35 3.07
N LEU A 31 13.02 -12.17 3.02
CA LEU A 31 13.59 -11.48 4.17
C LEU A 31 12.74 -10.24 4.48
N GLU A 32 12.22 -10.14 5.70
CA GLU A 32 11.38 -9.01 6.15
C GLU A 32 11.96 -8.40 7.43
N ARG A 33 12.11 -7.08 7.43
CA ARG A 33 12.68 -6.33 8.56
C ARG A 33 11.78 -6.31 9.78
N MET A 34 10.47 -6.29 9.56
CA MET A 34 9.49 -6.15 10.63
C MET A 34 8.93 -7.50 11.08
N THR A 35 8.26 -7.51 12.23
CA THR A 35 7.51 -8.68 12.67
C THR A 35 6.31 -8.95 11.74
N LYS A 36 5.81 -10.17 11.72
CA LYS A 36 4.62 -10.55 10.94
C LYS A 36 3.41 -9.71 11.36
N GLU A 37 3.23 -9.52 12.66
CA GLU A 37 2.14 -8.75 13.25
C GLU A 37 2.18 -7.29 12.78
N TYR A 38 3.36 -6.67 12.79
CA TYR A 38 3.53 -5.31 12.29
C TYR A 38 3.17 -5.19 10.81
N VAL A 39 3.66 -6.10 9.97
CA VAL A 39 3.36 -6.09 8.53
C VAL A 39 1.85 -6.21 8.27
N LEU A 40 1.17 -7.07 9.03
CA LEU A 40 -0.26 -7.34 8.88
C LEU A 40 -1.16 -6.28 9.54
N SER A 41 -0.65 -5.46 10.46
CA SER A 41 -1.42 -4.39 11.11
C SER A 41 -1.26 -3.04 10.43
N ARG A 42 -0.32 -2.90 9.48
CA ARG A 42 0.01 -1.62 8.89
C ARG A 42 -1.04 -1.15 7.90
N ILE A 43 -1.86 -0.18 8.31
CA ILE A 43 -2.88 0.43 7.45
C ILE A 43 -2.20 1.20 6.30
N ARG A 44 -2.62 0.91 5.08
CA ARG A 44 -2.13 1.48 3.83
C ARG A 44 -3.29 1.75 2.87
N ALA A 45 -2.97 2.13 1.63
CA ALA A 45 -3.94 2.28 0.56
C ALA A 45 -4.78 1.00 0.39
N GLY A 46 -5.95 1.11 -0.22
CA GLY A 46 -6.89 0.00 -0.36
C GLY A 46 -7.60 0.01 -1.71
N VAL A 47 -7.04 0.67 -2.72
CA VAL A 47 -7.57 0.63 -4.09
C VAL A 47 -6.61 -0.16 -4.95
N LEU A 48 -7.09 -1.23 -5.54
CA LEU A 48 -6.35 -2.13 -6.43
C LEU A 48 -6.78 -1.89 -7.88
N GLU A 49 -5.82 -1.68 -8.75
CA GLU A 49 -6.06 -1.71 -10.19
C GLU A 49 -6.44 -3.12 -10.65
N TRP A 50 -7.28 -3.22 -11.67
CA TRP A 50 -7.84 -4.50 -12.12
C TRP A 50 -6.77 -5.52 -12.53
N ASN A 51 -5.66 -5.09 -13.08
CA ASN A 51 -4.55 -6.00 -13.40
C ASN A 51 -3.97 -6.68 -12.14
N THR A 52 -3.92 -5.96 -11.01
CA THR A 52 -3.51 -6.52 -9.71
C THR A 52 -4.54 -7.51 -9.19
N VAL A 53 -5.83 -7.17 -9.30
CA VAL A 53 -6.95 -8.07 -8.95
C VAL A 53 -6.86 -9.37 -9.74
N ASP A 54 -6.71 -9.31 -11.06
CA ASP A 54 -6.56 -10.48 -11.93
C ASP A 54 -5.34 -11.33 -11.54
N MET A 55 -4.23 -10.68 -11.20
CA MET A 55 -3.00 -11.37 -10.79
C MET A 55 -3.21 -12.12 -9.45
N LEU A 56 -3.86 -11.49 -8.48
CA LEU A 56 -4.21 -12.11 -7.21
C LEU A 56 -5.15 -13.30 -7.41
N MET A 57 -6.20 -13.13 -8.21
CA MET A 57 -7.16 -14.19 -8.52
C MET A 57 -6.51 -15.39 -9.21
N LYS A 58 -5.69 -15.16 -10.24
CA LYS A 58 -4.93 -16.21 -10.96
C LYS A 58 -4.00 -16.99 -10.04
N ASN A 59 -3.53 -16.34 -8.97
CA ASN A 59 -2.65 -16.99 -7.99
C ASN A 59 -3.40 -17.57 -6.78
N GLY A 60 -4.73 -17.60 -6.78
CA GLY A 60 -5.53 -18.25 -5.74
C GLY A 60 -5.78 -17.41 -4.49
N VAL A 61 -5.46 -16.11 -4.54
CA VAL A 61 -5.59 -15.16 -3.42
C VAL A 61 -6.87 -14.31 -3.52
N GLY A 62 -7.71 -14.57 -4.50
CA GLY A 62 -8.86 -13.70 -4.82
C GLY A 62 -10.16 -14.02 -4.10
N LYS A 63 -10.29 -15.16 -3.40
CA LYS A 63 -11.59 -15.62 -2.88
C LYS A 63 -12.23 -14.64 -1.89
N ARG A 64 -11.50 -14.22 -0.87
CA ARG A 64 -11.98 -13.26 0.13
C ARG A 64 -12.12 -11.86 -0.47
N MET A 65 -11.18 -11.44 -1.31
CA MET A 65 -11.25 -10.18 -2.04
C MET A 65 -12.52 -10.06 -2.91
N SER A 66 -12.94 -11.15 -3.57
CA SER A 66 -14.18 -11.16 -4.37
C SER A 66 -15.46 -11.12 -3.52
N ALA A 67 -15.39 -11.59 -2.27
CA ALA A 67 -16.54 -11.59 -1.37
C ALA A 67 -16.70 -10.31 -0.56
N GLU A 68 -15.60 -9.67 -0.18
CA GLU A 68 -15.55 -8.54 0.75
C GLU A 68 -15.16 -7.22 0.06
N GLY A 69 -14.47 -7.28 -1.07
CA GLY A 69 -14.02 -6.10 -1.81
C GLY A 69 -15.17 -5.38 -2.52
N GLN A 70 -15.02 -4.06 -2.68
CA GLN A 70 -16.00 -3.23 -3.36
C GLN A 70 -15.49 -2.83 -4.74
N VAL A 71 -16.25 -3.16 -5.79
CA VAL A 71 -15.90 -2.80 -7.17
C VAL A 71 -16.35 -1.38 -7.45
N HIS A 72 -15.42 -0.55 -7.93
CA HIS A 72 -15.75 0.78 -8.46
C HIS A 72 -15.55 0.80 -9.97
N GLU A 73 -16.57 1.23 -10.67
CA GLU A 73 -16.58 1.33 -12.14
C GLU A 73 -16.16 2.71 -12.64
N GLY A 74 -15.94 3.64 -11.73
CA GLY A 74 -15.54 5.01 -12.01
C GLY A 74 -14.99 5.73 -10.78
N THR A 75 -14.86 7.04 -10.93
CA THR A 75 -14.48 7.96 -9.86
C THR A 75 -15.08 9.35 -10.12
N PHE A 76 -15.31 10.12 -9.08
CA PHE A 76 -15.76 11.50 -9.20
C PHE A 76 -14.59 12.47 -9.11
N LEU A 77 -14.56 13.43 -10.01
CA LEU A 77 -13.71 14.62 -9.91
C LEU A 77 -14.59 15.82 -9.61
N SER A 78 -14.19 16.62 -8.64
CA SER A 78 -14.88 17.84 -8.26
C SER A 78 -13.94 19.04 -8.28
N SER A 79 -14.43 20.17 -8.82
CA SER A 79 -13.73 21.45 -8.78
C SER A 79 -14.76 22.58 -8.84
N SER A 80 -14.57 23.64 -8.04
CA SER A 80 -15.47 24.79 -7.98
C SER A 80 -16.94 24.38 -7.80
N ASN A 81 -17.19 23.45 -6.91
CA ASN A 81 -18.50 22.86 -6.60
C ASN A 81 -19.24 22.19 -7.79
N LYS A 82 -18.51 21.92 -8.88
CA LYS A 82 -18.99 21.08 -9.98
C LYS A 82 -18.36 19.72 -9.89
N GLN A 83 -19.16 18.68 -10.07
CA GLN A 83 -18.74 17.30 -10.02
C GLN A 83 -19.06 16.59 -11.33
N PHE A 84 -18.14 15.77 -11.81
CA PHE A 84 -18.38 14.85 -12.91
C PHE A 84 -17.76 13.50 -12.64
N ARG A 85 -18.37 12.46 -13.16
CA ARG A 85 -17.90 11.08 -13.03
C ARG A 85 -17.06 10.69 -14.24
N ILE A 86 -15.86 10.16 -13.98
CA ILE A 86 -15.09 9.44 -14.99
C ILE A 86 -15.54 7.98 -14.96
N ASP A 87 -16.15 7.53 -16.03
CA ASP A 87 -16.65 6.17 -16.16
C ASP A 87 -15.56 5.26 -16.74
N PHE A 88 -14.88 4.51 -15.91
CA PHE A 88 -13.84 3.58 -16.33
C PHE A 88 -14.41 2.42 -17.12
N LYS A 89 -15.59 1.92 -16.70
CA LYS A 89 -16.23 0.75 -17.29
C LYS A 89 -16.60 1.00 -18.75
N ASN A 90 -17.33 2.07 -18.99
CA ASN A 90 -17.82 2.36 -20.35
C ASN A 90 -16.74 2.96 -21.25
N THR A 91 -15.72 3.64 -20.67
CA THR A 91 -14.68 4.30 -21.46
C THR A 91 -13.56 3.34 -21.90
N ILE A 92 -13.07 2.51 -20.99
CA ILE A 92 -11.90 1.65 -21.24
C ILE A 92 -12.12 0.20 -20.81
N ASN A 93 -13.35 -0.17 -20.47
CA ASN A 93 -13.72 -1.50 -19.94
C ASN A 93 -12.82 -1.96 -18.78
N LYS A 94 -12.56 -1.05 -17.83
CA LYS A 94 -11.78 -1.30 -16.63
C LYS A 94 -12.56 -0.93 -15.37
N GLN A 95 -12.07 -1.40 -14.24
CA GLN A 95 -12.62 -1.18 -12.92
C GLN A 95 -11.46 -1.10 -11.93
N VAL A 96 -11.74 -0.70 -10.72
CA VAL A 96 -10.83 -0.84 -9.58
C VAL A 96 -11.54 -1.59 -8.45
N MET A 97 -10.78 -2.21 -7.57
CA MET A 97 -11.28 -2.92 -6.41
C MET A 97 -10.84 -2.20 -5.15
N VAL A 98 -11.78 -1.81 -4.32
CA VAL A 98 -11.45 -1.39 -2.95
C VAL A 98 -11.33 -2.63 -2.07
N TYR A 99 -10.11 -2.92 -1.67
CA TYR A 99 -9.75 -4.02 -0.78
C TYR A 99 -8.44 -3.66 -0.08
N GLY A 100 -8.46 -3.57 1.25
CA GLY A 100 -7.33 -3.05 2.01
C GLY A 100 -6.02 -3.77 1.73
N GLN A 101 -4.92 -3.02 1.68
CA GLN A 101 -3.59 -3.63 1.50
C GLN A 101 -3.24 -4.62 2.61
N THR A 102 -3.71 -4.38 3.85
CA THR A 102 -3.59 -5.31 4.99
C THR A 102 -4.25 -6.65 4.68
N GLU A 103 -5.45 -6.60 4.09
CA GLU A 103 -6.23 -7.78 3.72
C GLU A 103 -5.54 -8.58 2.60
N VAL A 104 -5.06 -7.88 1.57
CA VAL A 104 -4.25 -8.48 0.50
C VAL A 104 -3.01 -9.18 1.06
N THR A 105 -2.30 -8.49 1.95
CA THR A 105 -1.07 -9.03 2.54
C THR A 105 -1.37 -10.24 3.42
N PHE A 106 -2.43 -10.19 4.22
CA PHE A 106 -2.88 -11.31 5.04
C PHE A 106 -3.23 -12.54 4.19
N ASP A 107 -3.97 -12.36 3.09
CA ASP A 107 -4.33 -13.44 2.19
C ASP A 107 -3.10 -14.05 1.50
N LEU A 108 -2.14 -13.21 1.11
CA LEU A 108 -0.86 -13.66 0.54
C LEU A 108 -0.05 -14.47 1.54
N TYR A 109 0.06 -14.02 2.80
CA TYR A 109 0.75 -14.77 3.85
C TYR A 109 0.12 -16.13 4.08
N LYS A 110 -1.21 -16.22 4.15
CA LYS A 110 -1.92 -17.49 4.27
C LYS A 110 -1.64 -18.45 3.11
N GLU A 111 -1.59 -17.91 1.90
CA GLU A 111 -1.32 -18.74 0.73
C GLU A 111 0.15 -19.21 0.68
N LEU A 112 1.09 -18.35 1.06
CA LEU A 112 2.52 -18.70 1.18
C LEU A 112 2.76 -19.81 2.21
N GLU A 113 2.02 -19.81 3.33
CA GLU A 113 2.09 -20.88 4.32
C GLU A 113 1.72 -22.25 3.73
N LYS A 114 0.68 -22.32 2.88
CA LYS A 114 0.28 -23.56 2.19
C LYS A 114 1.38 -24.06 1.24
N HIS A 115 2.08 -23.15 0.60
CA HIS A 115 3.20 -23.44 -0.29
C HIS A 115 4.53 -23.63 0.45
N LYS A 116 4.54 -23.56 1.79
CA LYS A 116 5.73 -23.71 2.66
C LYS A 116 6.87 -22.74 2.32
N VAL A 117 6.53 -21.57 1.81
CA VAL A 117 7.52 -20.51 1.54
C VAL A 117 8.07 -19.98 2.84
N LYS A 118 9.39 -19.96 2.96
CA LYS A 118 10.04 -19.43 4.15
C LYS A 118 10.12 -17.91 4.10
N ILE A 119 9.60 -17.25 5.14
CA ILE A 119 9.78 -15.82 5.40
C ILE A 119 10.57 -15.71 6.71
N ILE A 120 11.70 -15.02 6.67
CA ILE A 120 12.46 -14.69 7.88
C ILE A 120 12.11 -13.25 8.23
N HIS A 121 11.43 -13.09 9.34
CA HIS A 121 11.07 -11.80 9.91
C HIS A 121 12.15 -11.26 10.83
N GLU A 122 12.09 -9.96 11.12
CA GLU A 122 12.97 -9.26 12.06
C GLU A 122 14.45 -9.37 11.66
N VAL A 123 14.69 -9.31 10.33
CA VAL A 123 16.07 -9.25 9.83
C VAL A 123 16.60 -7.82 9.88
N ASP A 124 17.86 -7.68 10.23
CA ASP A 124 18.58 -6.40 10.26
C ASP A 124 19.92 -6.50 9.52
N ASP A 125 20.58 -5.35 9.31
CA ASP A 125 21.89 -5.25 8.64
C ASP A 125 21.95 -6.02 7.31
N VAL A 126 20.90 -5.89 6.48
CA VAL A 126 20.82 -6.56 5.20
C VAL A 126 21.80 -5.91 4.21
N GLU A 127 22.76 -6.70 3.72
CA GLU A 127 23.71 -6.29 2.69
C GLU A 127 23.68 -7.24 1.49
N ILE A 128 23.76 -6.68 0.30
CA ILE A 128 23.81 -7.42 -0.97
C ILE A 128 25.21 -7.36 -1.53
N LYS A 129 25.80 -8.51 -1.87
CA LYS A 129 27.19 -8.62 -2.34
C LYS A 129 27.25 -9.43 -3.63
N ASP A 130 28.29 -9.15 -4.42
CA ASP A 130 28.65 -9.92 -5.62
C ASP A 130 27.56 -9.96 -6.71
N LEU A 131 26.79 -8.89 -6.88
CA LEU A 131 25.69 -8.79 -7.85
C LEU A 131 26.06 -9.07 -9.31
N THR A 132 27.35 -8.96 -9.67
CA THR A 132 27.85 -9.18 -11.03
C THR A 132 28.47 -10.58 -11.21
N LYS A 133 28.48 -11.40 -10.17
CA LYS A 133 29.02 -12.76 -10.21
C LYS A 133 27.87 -13.76 -10.47
N GLU A 134 28.26 -14.97 -10.89
CA GLU A 134 27.30 -16.06 -11.12
C GLU A 134 26.47 -16.41 -9.87
N THR A 135 27.03 -16.18 -8.68
CA THR A 135 26.36 -16.38 -7.40
C THR A 135 26.48 -15.13 -6.57
N SER A 136 25.37 -14.54 -6.23
CA SER A 136 25.26 -13.39 -5.33
C SER A 136 25.01 -13.83 -3.88
N PHE A 137 25.24 -12.93 -2.94
CA PHE A 137 25.05 -13.18 -1.50
C PHE A 137 24.20 -12.10 -0.87
N VAL A 138 23.35 -12.51 0.06
CA VAL A 138 22.70 -11.60 1.01
C VAL A 138 23.19 -11.98 2.40
N SER A 139 23.81 -11.04 3.11
CA SER A 139 24.12 -11.15 4.53
C SER A 139 23.10 -10.36 5.34
N PHE A 140 22.73 -10.86 6.51
CA PHE A 140 21.81 -10.21 7.42
C PHE A 140 22.01 -10.74 8.84
N LYS A 141 21.53 -10.01 9.84
CA LYS A 141 21.35 -10.49 11.20
C LYS A 141 19.91 -10.96 11.38
N ASP A 142 19.70 -12.07 12.07
CA ASP A 142 18.36 -12.49 12.48
C ASP A 142 17.91 -11.76 13.77
N LYS A 143 16.69 -12.03 14.24
CA LYS A 143 16.11 -11.43 15.44
C LYS A 143 16.97 -11.55 16.71
N ASP A 144 17.83 -12.54 16.78
CA ASP A 144 18.75 -12.79 17.91
C ASP A 144 20.12 -12.13 17.69
N GLY A 145 20.27 -11.32 16.63
CA GLY A 145 21.52 -10.65 16.24
C GLY A 145 22.56 -11.58 15.62
N LYS A 146 22.21 -12.83 15.33
CA LYS A 146 23.14 -13.82 14.75
C LYS A 146 23.34 -13.54 13.26
N PRO A 147 24.61 -13.46 12.79
CA PRO A 147 24.89 -13.25 11.38
C PRO A 147 24.52 -14.48 10.54
N ASN A 148 23.88 -14.21 9.42
CA ASN A 148 23.47 -15.20 8.43
C ASN A 148 23.92 -14.78 7.04
N ILE A 149 24.18 -15.77 6.17
CA ILE A 149 24.51 -15.56 4.76
C ILE A 149 23.67 -16.52 3.92
N VAL A 150 23.05 -15.99 2.87
CA VAL A 150 22.31 -16.74 1.87
C VAL A 150 22.98 -16.55 0.51
N LYS A 151 23.29 -17.65 -0.16
CA LYS A 151 23.70 -17.66 -1.56
C LYS A 151 22.47 -17.71 -2.46
N SER A 152 22.46 -16.95 -3.55
CA SER A 152 21.33 -16.91 -4.46
C SER A 152 21.76 -16.61 -5.90
N LYS A 153 21.00 -17.12 -6.88
CA LYS A 153 21.17 -16.72 -8.29
C LYS A 153 20.54 -15.37 -8.57
N PHE A 154 19.42 -15.07 -7.92
CA PHE A 154 18.69 -13.82 -8.11
C PHE A 154 18.34 -13.21 -6.76
N ILE A 155 18.53 -11.91 -6.66
CA ILE A 155 18.13 -11.09 -5.51
C ILE A 155 17.15 -10.05 -6.02
N ILE A 156 15.98 -9.95 -5.39
CA ILE A 156 14.90 -9.06 -5.82
C ILE A 156 14.53 -8.12 -4.68
N GLY A 157 14.67 -6.82 -4.92
CA GLY A 157 14.26 -5.78 -3.97
C GLY A 157 12.77 -5.50 -4.08
N CYS A 158 12.04 -5.79 -2.99
CA CYS A 158 10.62 -5.47 -2.78
C CYS A 158 10.42 -4.71 -1.46
N ASP A 159 11.46 -4.05 -0.99
CA ASP A 159 11.63 -3.43 0.33
C ASP A 159 11.14 -1.96 0.40
N GLY A 160 10.46 -1.49 -0.65
CA GLY A 160 9.79 -0.21 -0.70
C GLY A 160 10.75 0.98 -0.82
N PHE A 161 10.22 2.18 -0.58
CA PHE A 161 10.94 3.43 -0.80
C PHE A 161 12.20 3.56 0.07
N HIS A 162 12.12 3.15 1.33
CA HIS A 162 13.21 3.22 2.31
C HIS A 162 14.02 1.93 2.42
N GLY A 163 13.86 1.02 1.45
CA GLY A 163 14.57 -0.24 1.44
C GLY A 163 16.04 -0.12 1.07
N VAL A 164 16.82 -1.13 1.45
CA VAL A 164 18.28 -1.16 1.22
C VAL A 164 18.64 -1.56 -0.22
N SER A 165 17.74 -2.25 -0.94
CA SER A 165 18.06 -2.80 -2.26
C SER A 165 18.49 -1.74 -3.28
N ARG A 166 17.81 -0.58 -3.26
CA ARG A 166 18.12 0.51 -4.20
C ARG A 166 19.53 1.09 -4.02
N SER A 167 20.04 1.17 -2.78
CA SER A 167 21.38 1.68 -2.50
C SER A 167 22.51 0.80 -3.05
N HIS A 168 22.21 -0.48 -3.38
CA HIS A 168 23.16 -1.41 -3.98
C HIS A 168 23.21 -1.32 -5.51
N ILE A 169 22.33 -0.53 -6.13
CA ILE A 169 22.42 -0.26 -7.57
C ILE A 169 23.56 0.74 -7.81
N PRO A 170 24.54 0.43 -8.70
CA PRO A 170 25.62 1.36 -8.99
C PRO A 170 25.11 2.74 -9.40
N THR A 171 25.70 3.80 -8.86
CA THR A 171 25.24 5.20 -9.08
C THR A 171 25.24 5.60 -10.56
N ASN A 172 26.13 5.03 -11.37
CA ASN A 172 26.17 5.24 -12.83
C ASN A 172 25.04 4.52 -13.59
N LYS A 173 24.27 3.64 -12.92
CA LYS A 173 23.10 2.93 -13.48
C LYS A 173 21.79 3.44 -12.91
N LEU A 174 21.83 4.26 -11.86
CA LEU A 174 20.65 4.78 -11.17
C LEU A 174 20.54 6.29 -11.39
N LYS A 175 19.39 6.72 -11.95
CA LYS A 175 19.01 8.13 -11.99
C LYS A 175 17.82 8.33 -11.07
N ILE A 176 18.02 9.14 -10.03
CA ILE A 176 16.95 9.48 -9.09
C ILE A 176 16.40 10.84 -9.48
N PHE A 177 15.08 10.94 -9.58
CA PHE A 177 14.34 12.19 -9.69
C PHE A 177 13.42 12.29 -8.48
N GLU A 178 13.61 13.31 -7.66
CA GLU A 178 12.87 13.54 -6.43
C GLU A 178 12.34 14.97 -6.38
N LYS A 179 11.10 15.12 -5.94
CA LYS A 179 10.47 16.41 -5.72
C LYS A 179 9.74 16.38 -4.38
N VAL A 180 10.09 17.29 -3.50
CA VAL A 180 9.40 17.51 -2.23
C VAL A 180 8.36 18.60 -2.43
N TYR A 181 7.12 18.32 -2.05
CA TYR A 181 6.04 19.32 -2.08
C TYR A 181 5.92 20.00 -0.72
N PRO A 182 5.48 21.29 -0.68
CA PRO A 182 5.32 22.03 0.60
C PRO A 182 4.08 21.62 1.39
N PHE A 183 3.49 20.47 1.08
CA PHE A 183 2.27 19.95 1.71
C PHE A 183 2.32 18.43 1.84
N GLY A 184 1.45 17.93 2.68
CA GLY A 184 1.21 16.52 2.88
C GLY A 184 -0.29 16.19 2.96
N TRP A 185 -0.58 14.93 3.22
CA TRP A 185 -1.93 14.41 3.40
C TRP A 185 -2.21 14.16 4.87
N LEU A 186 -3.15 14.90 5.45
CA LEU A 186 -3.78 14.54 6.72
C LEU A 186 -4.89 13.55 6.41
N GLY A 187 -4.70 12.31 6.83
CA GLY A 187 -5.64 11.21 6.61
C GLY A 187 -6.34 10.81 7.90
N VAL A 188 -7.64 10.60 7.82
CA VAL A 188 -8.49 10.09 8.90
C VAL A 188 -9.18 8.81 8.43
N LEU A 189 -9.11 7.76 9.24
CA LEU A 189 -9.95 6.57 9.14
C LEU A 189 -11.02 6.63 10.23
N SER A 190 -12.28 6.45 9.86
CA SER A 190 -13.42 6.53 10.80
C SER A 190 -14.44 5.45 10.52
N GLU A 191 -15.03 4.90 11.58
CA GLU A 191 -16.14 3.94 11.50
C GLU A 191 -17.44 4.68 11.18
N THR A 192 -17.48 5.29 9.99
CA THR A 192 -18.65 6.01 9.46
C THR A 192 -18.97 5.48 8.06
N PRO A 193 -20.24 5.50 7.66
CA PRO A 193 -20.62 5.19 6.29
C PRO A 193 -19.90 6.10 5.29
N PRO A 194 -19.52 5.60 4.12
CA PRO A 194 -18.90 6.42 3.09
C PRO A 194 -19.89 7.45 2.52
N VAL A 195 -19.39 8.64 2.24
CA VAL A 195 -20.18 9.70 1.62
C VAL A 195 -20.51 9.41 0.15
N SER A 196 -19.82 8.50 -0.47
CA SER A 196 -20.04 8.05 -1.85
C SER A 196 -19.55 6.62 -1.99
N HIS A 197 -20.23 5.83 -2.84
CA HIS A 197 -19.75 4.50 -3.21
C HIS A 197 -18.41 4.56 -3.95
N GLU A 198 -18.24 5.50 -4.88
CA GLU A 198 -16.98 5.71 -5.60
C GLU A 198 -16.17 6.86 -4.98
N LEU A 199 -14.85 6.87 -5.24
CA LEU A 199 -13.97 7.90 -4.74
C LEU A 199 -14.37 9.28 -5.25
N ILE A 200 -14.23 10.30 -4.40
CA ILE A 200 -14.36 11.71 -4.77
C ILE A 200 -13.01 12.40 -4.62
N TYR A 201 -12.44 12.85 -5.73
CA TYR A 201 -11.26 13.70 -5.78
C TYR A 201 -11.72 15.15 -5.88
N ALA A 202 -11.60 15.92 -4.81
CA ALA A 202 -12.08 17.30 -4.74
C ALA A 202 -10.91 18.28 -4.78
N ASN A 203 -10.82 19.06 -5.86
CA ASN A 203 -9.93 20.20 -5.95
C ASN A 203 -10.65 21.45 -5.43
N HIS A 204 -10.08 22.09 -4.41
CA HIS A 204 -10.65 23.26 -3.77
C HIS A 204 -9.56 24.33 -3.54
N SER A 205 -9.94 25.61 -3.45
CA SER A 205 -9.01 26.73 -3.20
C SER A 205 -8.28 26.61 -1.85
N ARG A 206 -8.88 25.93 -0.87
CA ARG A 206 -8.27 25.61 0.44
C ARG A 206 -7.34 24.41 0.41
N GLY A 207 -7.18 23.76 -0.73
CA GLY A 207 -6.41 22.54 -0.93
C GLY A 207 -7.29 21.34 -1.28
N PHE A 208 -6.65 20.31 -1.76
CA PHE A 208 -7.28 19.07 -2.22
C PHE A 208 -7.91 18.27 -1.06
N ALA A 209 -9.00 17.55 -1.36
CA ALA A 209 -9.58 16.55 -0.48
C ALA A 209 -9.91 15.27 -1.24
N LEU A 210 -9.93 14.14 -0.51
CA LEU A 210 -10.30 12.84 -1.04
C LEU A 210 -11.27 12.16 -0.08
N ALA A 211 -12.41 11.69 -0.61
CA ALA A 211 -13.31 10.79 0.07
C ALA A 211 -13.20 9.39 -0.54
N SER A 212 -13.03 8.39 0.31
CA SER A 212 -12.85 7.00 -0.09
C SER A 212 -13.54 6.07 0.90
N MET A 213 -14.38 5.17 0.41
CA MET A 213 -14.86 4.06 1.23
C MET A 213 -13.76 3.02 1.46
N ARG A 214 -13.90 2.26 2.56
CA ARG A 214 -13.17 1.01 2.82
C ARG A 214 -14.11 -0.17 2.81
N ASN A 215 -15.28 0.02 3.38
CA ASN A 215 -16.45 -0.85 3.31
C ASN A 215 -17.70 0.00 3.63
N GLU A 216 -18.86 -0.62 3.79
CA GLU A 216 -20.13 0.08 4.03
C GLU A 216 -20.18 0.89 5.34
N ASN A 217 -19.30 0.58 6.31
CA ASN A 217 -19.26 1.20 7.64
C ASN A 217 -17.89 1.79 7.98
N LEU A 218 -16.97 1.85 7.04
CA LEU A 218 -15.61 2.34 7.27
C LEU A 218 -15.17 3.23 6.12
N SER A 219 -14.78 4.44 6.45
CA SER A 219 -14.38 5.46 5.47
C SER A 219 -12.98 6.01 5.74
N ARG A 220 -12.28 6.32 4.69
CA ARG A 220 -10.98 6.99 4.72
C ARG A 220 -11.08 8.32 3.99
N TYR A 221 -10.74 9.39 4.69
CA TYR A 221 -10.72 10.74 4.15
C TYR A 221 -9.33 11.34 4.22
N TYR A 222 -9.02 12.22 3.29
CA TYR A 222 -7.78 12.96 3.27
C TYR A 222 -8.03 14.43 2.97
N ILE A 223 -7.29 15.30 3.63
CA ILE A 223 -7.17 16.71 3.26
C ILE A 223 -5.71 17.09 3.10
N GLN A 224 -5.44 17.96 2.15
CA GLN A 224 -4.11 18.55 1.96
C GLN A 224 -3.83 19.56 3.08
N VAL A 225 -2.67 19.43 3.73
CA VAL A 225 -2.23 20.33 4.81
C VAL A 225 -0.77 20.75 4.58
N PRO A 226 -0.32 21.91 5.07
CA PRO A 226 1.10 22.29 5.04
C PRO A 226 1.97 21.25 5.78
N ASN A 227 3.21 21.07 5.34
CA ASN A 227 4.16 20.18 6.03
C ASN A 227 4.54 20.65 7.45
N SER A 228 4.24 21.92 7.79
CA SER A 228 4.40 22.47 9.14
C SER A 228 3.34 22.00 10.14
N ASP A 229 2.23 21.48 9.65
CA ASP A 229 1.11 21.03 10.49
C ASP A 229 1.48 19.76 11.27
N LYS A 230 0.96 19.68 12.48
CA LYS A 230 1.11 18.54 13.38
C LYS A 230 -0.24 17.92 13.68
N ILE A 231 -0.27 16.61 13.90
CA ILE A 231 -1.51 15.85 14.19
C ILE A 231 -2.24 16.43 15.40
N GLU A 232 -1.50 16.88 16.41
CA GLU A 232 -2.03 17.43 17.66
C GLU A 232 -2.85 18.72 17.45
N ASN A 233 -2.62 19.41 16.33
CA ASN A 233 -3.36 20.63 15.98
C ASN A 233 -4.71 20.34 15.30
N TRP A 234 -4.98 19.07 14.97
CA TRP A 234 -6.16 18.64 14.27
C TRP A 234 -7.05 17.78 15.17
N SER A 235 -8.04 18.39 15.83
CA SER A 235 -9.15 17.65 16.43
C SER A 235 -9.99 16.95 15.35
N ASP A 236 -10.82 15.98 15.72
CA ASP A 236 -11.74 15.36 14.77
C ASP A 236 -12.72 16.39 14.22
N ASP A 237 -13.26 17.27 15.06
CA ASP A 237 -14.19 18.33 14.65
C ASP A 237 -13.53 19.26 13.61
N ASN A 238 -12.32 19.76 13.87
CA ASN A 238 -11.60 20.61 12.92
C ASN A 238 -11.35 19.90 11.58
N PHE A 239 -11.04 18.60 11.61
CA PHE A 239 -10.88 17.81 10.41
C PHE A 239 -12.17 17.71 9.61
N TRP A 240 -13.29 17.40 10.29
CA TRP A 240 -14.59 17.25 9.63
C TRP A 240 -15.13 18.56 9.08
N GLU A 241 -14.97 19.66 9.81
CA GLU A 241 -15.33 20.99 9.32
C GLU A 241 -14.54 21.35 8.06
N GLU A 242 -13.24 21.15 8.07
CA GLU A 242 -12.38 21.46 6.92
C GLU A 242 -12.66 20.53 5.72
N LEU A 243 -12.95 19.25 5.95
CA LEU A 243 -13.33 18.30 4.90
C LEU A 243 -14.63 18.72 4.24
N LYS A 244 -15.66 19.08 5.04
CA LYS A 244 -16.96 19.56 4.53
C LYS A 244 -16.82 20.77 3.61
N LEU A 245 -15.96 21.71 3.97
CA LEU A 245 -15.69 22.89 3.15
C LEU A 245 -15.06 22.58 1.78
N ARG A 246 -14.38 21.45 1.65
CA ARG A 246 -13.66 21.06 0.43
C ARG A 246 -14.40 20.09 -0.46
N LEU A 247 -15.35 19.36 0.11
CA LEU A 247 -16.19 18.44 -0.67
C LEU A 247 -17.26 19.21 -1.48
N PRO A 248 -17.76 18.64 -2.59
CA PRO A 248 -18.93 19.22 -3.26
C PRO A 248 -20.14 19.19 -2.34
N THR A 249 -21.06 20.16 -2.48
CA THR A 249 -22.19 20.37 -1.60
C THR A 249 -23.00 19.09 -1.33
N GLU A 250 -23.35 18.35 -2.38
CA GLU A 250 -24.11 17.10 -2.25
C GLU A 250 -23.43 16.08 -1.33
N ALA A 251 -22.10 15.95 -1.42
CA ALA A 251 -21.33 15.06 -0.56
C ALA A 251 -21.17 15.63 0.86
N SER A 252 -20.95 16.94 0.98
CA SER A 252 -20.84 17.63 2.27
C SER A 252 -22.11 17.51 3.10
N ASP A 253 -23.28 17.67 2.48
CA ASP A 253 -24.60 17.65 3.15
C ASP A 253 -24.96 16.25 3.68
N THR A 254 -24.44 15.20 3.05
CA THR A 254 -24.70 13.80 3.44
C THR A 254 -23.58 13.17 4.27
N LEU A 255 -22.48 13.89 4.52
CA LEU A 255 -21.34 13.38 5.26
C LEU A 255 -21.69 13.09 6.72
N ILE A 256 -21.58 11.82 7.11
CA ILE A 256 -21.68 11.38 8.51
C ILE A 256 -20.30 11.42 9.13
N THR A 257 -20.17 12.15 10.23
CA THR A 257 -18.91 12.31 10.98
C THR A 257 -18.88 11.39 12.18
N GLY A 258 -17.68 11.04 12.65
CA GLY A 258 -17.47 10.20 13.82
C GLY A 258 -16.02 10.29 14.33
N PRO A 259 -15.68 9.59 15.40
CA PRO A 259 -14.33 9.59 15.94
C PRO A 259 -13.34 8.99 14.94
N SER A 260 -12.14 9.54 14.88
CA SER A 260 -11.03 8.94 14.13
C SER A 260 -10.47 7.72 14.87
N ILE A 261 -10.43 6.56 14.21
CA ILE A 261 -9.74 5.37 14.72
C ILE A 261 -8.26 5.34 14.30
N GLU A 262 -7.91 6.09 13.26
CA GLU A 262 -6.54 6.38 12.86
C GLU A 262 -6.45 7.78 12.25
N LYS A 263 -5.43 8.51 12.64
CA LYS A 263 -5.11 9.83 12.10
C LYS A 263 -3.60 9.92 11.82
N SER A 264 -3.23 10.37 10.63
CA SER A 264 -1.83 10.46 10.23
C SER A 264 -1.58 11.61 9.27
N ILE A 265 -0.39 12.22 9.33
CA ILE A 265 0.09 13.16 8.30
C ILE A 265 1.24 12.49 7.55
N ALA A 266 1.12 12.46 6.23
CA ALA A 266 2.15 11.94 5.33
C ALA A 266 2.65 13.07 4.41
N PRO A 267 3.90 13.56 4.57
CA PRO A 267 4.52 14.49 3.64
C PRO A 267 4.58 13.93 2.21
N LEU A 268 4.52 14.82 1.23
CA LEU A 268 4.52 14.45 -0.18
C LEU A 268 5.82 14.88 -0.88
#